data_879903a1216bfbf3f1138125c4836f8f
#
_entry.id   879903a1216bfbf3f1138125c4836f8f
#
_cell.length_a   1.000
_cell.length_b   1.000
_cell.length_c   1.000
_cell.angle_alpha   90.00
_cell.angle_beta   90.00
_cell.angle_gamma   90.00
#
_symmetry.space_group_name_H-M   'P 1'
#
loop_
_entity.id
_entity.type
_entity.pdbx_description
1 polymer ?
#
loop_
_entity_poly.entity_id
_entity_poly.type
_entity_poly.pdbx_seq_one_letter_code
_entity_poly.pdbx_strand_id
1 'polypeptide(L)'
;TGLAWTSVGGELLKVEVLATNGKGGLVLTGQLGDVMKESAQAGYTYIRSRAKELHLDEKFYETTDIHIHLPEGAIPKDGPSAGITMVTAMVSALTKRCIKAGIAMTGEITLSGKVLPVGGIKEKMLAAHRYGVKTILLPEQNMQDLEELPVNVRAAIKFIPVNHMDQVLKLALEE
;
A
#
# COMPACT_ATOMS: atom_id res chain seq x y z
N THR A 1 0.31 4.38 4.90
CA THR A 1 1.47 5.07 4.31
C THR A 1 2.29 4.09 3.48
N GLY A 2 2.56 4.47 2.24
CA GLY A 2 3.48 3.77 1.37
C GLY A 2 4.83 4.46 1.32
N LEU A 3 5.73 3.90 0.53
CA LEU A 3 7.08 4.41 0.34
C LEU A 3 7.35 4.54 -1.16
N ALA A 4 7.98 5.64 -1.54
CA ALA A 4 8.37 5.94 -2.90
C ALA A 4 9.85 6.31 -2.95
N TRP A 5 10.45 6.28 -4.14
CA TRP A 5 11.80 6.77 -4.34
C TRP A 5 11.92 7.50 -5.67
N THR A 6 12.83 8.44 -5.70
CA THR A 6 13.17 9.24 -6.88
C THR A 6 14.68 9.34 -7.02
N SER A 7 15.16 10.01 -8.06
CA SER A 7 16.59 10.25 -8.26
C SER A 7 17.24 11.05 -7.13
N VAL A 8 16.45 11.72 -6.29
CA VAL A 8 16.93 12.52 -5.16
C VAL A 8 16.71 11.86 -3.80
N GLY A 9 16.21 10.63 -3.76
CA GLY A 9 16.02 9.87 -2.52
C GLY A 9 14.63 9.29 -2.37
N GLY A 10 14.34 8.79 -1.18
CA GLY A 10 13.03 8.21 -0.83
C GLY A 10 12.10 9.22 -0.18
N GLU A 11 10.81 8.94 -0.27
CA GLU A 11 9.75 9.74 0.32
C GLU A 11 8.63 8.85 0.86
N LEU A 12 7.88 9.39 1.83
CA LEU A 12 6.64 8.77 2.25
C LEU A 12 5.55 9.08 1.23
N LEU A 13 4.73 8.08 0.95
CA LEU A 13 3.62 8.19 0.02
C LEU A 13 2.32 8.04 0.81
N LYS A 14 1.60 9.12 0.99
CA LYS A 14 0.29 9.08 1.66
C LYS A 14 -0.77 8.65 0.66
N VAL A 15 -1.64 7.75 1.09
CA VAL A 15 -2.77 7.28 0.30
C VAL A 15 -4.03 7.53 1.12
N GLU A 16 -4.96 8.27 0.54
CA GLU A 16 -6.27 8.54 1.13
C GLU A 16 -7.35 7.81 0.33
N VAL A 17 -8.27 7.15 1.01
CA VAL A 17 -9.38 6.45 0.36
C VAL A 17 -10.69 6.80 1.06
N LEU A 18 -11.69 7.14 0.26
CA LEU A 18 -13.07 7.26 0.72
C LEU A 18 -13.94 6.26 -0.03
N ALA A 19 -14.83 5.63 0.72
CA ALA A 19 -15.89 4.79 0.19
C ALA A 19 -17.23 5.48 0.43
N THR A 20 -17.99 5.71 -0.64
CA THR A 20 -19.28 6.40 -0.59
C THR A 20 -20.36 5.60 -1.31
N ASN A 21 -21.62 5.88 -1.00
CA ASN A 21 -22.73 5.28 -1.74
C ASN A 21 -22.69 5.73 -3.21
N GLY A 22 -22.82 4.79 -4.12
CA GLY A 22 -22.76 5.07 -5.55
C GLY A 22 -23.13 3.87 -6.39
N LYS A 23 -22.52 3.76 -7.55
CA LYS A 23 -22.86 2.72 -8.55
C LYS A 23 -21.68 1.79 -8.86
N GLY A 24 -20.61 1.86 -8.07
CA GLY A 24 -19.44 0.99 -8.24
C GLY A 24 -18.28 1.64 -8.98
N GLY A 25 -18.17 2.96 -8.98
CA GLY A 25 -17.05 3.65 -9.60
C GLY A 25 -15.76 3.54 -8.78
N LEU A 26 -14.62 3.49 -9.48
CA LEU A 26 -13.30 3.63 -8.89
C LEU A 26 -12.64 4.86 -9.50
N VAL A 27 -12.39 5.87 -8.67
CA VAL A 27 -11.79 7.15 -9.07
C VAL A 27 -10.39 7.25 -8.49
N LEU A 28 -9.44 7.65 -9.31
CA LEU A 28 -8.03 7.77 -8.94
C LEU A 28 -7.56 9.19 -9.25
N THR A 29 -7.08 9.90 -8.23
CA THR A 29 -6.56 11.27 -8.37
C THR A 29 -5.20 11.43 -7.69
N GLY A 30 -4.46 12.48 -8.03
CA GLY A 30 -3.14 12.77 -7.49
C GLY A 30 -2.02 12.67 -8.52
N GLN A 31 -2.32 12.81 -9.80
CA GLN A 31 -1.37 12.68 -10.91
C GLN A 31 -0.69 11.32 -10.97
N LEU A 32 -1.50 10.27 -10.97
CA LEU A 32 -1.03 8.90 -11.05
C LEU A 32 -0.74 8.51 -12.49
N GLY A 33 0.42 7.88 -12.72
CA GLY A 33 0.76 7.32 -14.01
C GLY A 33 0.02 5.99 -14.27
N ASP A 34 0.18 5.47 -15.49
CA ASP A 34 -0.59 4.30 -15.94
C ASP A 34 -0.30 3.04 -15.13
N VAL A 35 0.96 2.81 -14.74
CA VAL A 35 1.33 1.62 -13.96
C VAL A 35 0.68 1.64 -12.58
N MET A 36 0.66 2.80 -11.93
CA MET A 36 0.01 2.93 -10.62
C MET A 36 -1.50 2.76 -10.72
N LYS A 37 -2.12 3.27 -11.79
CA LYS A 37 -3.56 3.07 -12.05
C LYS A 37 -3.89 1.60 -12.26
N GLU A 38 -3.08 0.88 -13.03
CA GLU A 38 -3.25 -0.55 -13.23
C GLU A 38 -3.08 -1.32 -11.91
N SER A 39 -2.13 -0.93 -11.08
CA SER A 39 -1.93 -1.51 -9.76
C SER A 39 -3.17 -1.33 -8.87
N ALA A 40 -3.78 -0.15 -8.89
CA ALA A 40 -5.03 0.12 -8.16
C ALA A 40 -6.18 -0.75 -8.68
N GLN A 41 -6.31 -0.92 -9.98
CA GLN A 41 -7.33 -1.78 -10.58
C GLN A 41 -7.13 -3.24 -10.20
N ALA A 42 -5.89 -3.74 -10.24
CA ALA A 42 -5.57 -5.10 -9.83
C ALA A 42 -5.92 -5.33 -8.35
N GLY A 43 -5.58 -4.36 -7.50
CA GLY A 43 -5.92 -4.41 -6.08
C GLY A 43 -7.42 -4.40 -5.83
N TYR A 44 -8.16 -3.58 -6.56
CA TYR A 44 -9.62 -3.53 -6.47
C TYR A 44 -10.25 -4.87 -6.87
N THR A 45 -9.79 -5.48 -7.94
CA THR A 45 -10.26 -6.80 -8.37
C THR A 45 -9.96 -7.87 -7.31
N TYR A 46 -8.77 -7.82 -6.71
CA TYR A 46 -8.43 -8.72 -5.60
C TYR A 46 -9.41 -8.59 -4.44
N ILE A 47 -9.75 -7.35 -4.04
CA ILE A 47 -10.71 -7.11 -2.96
C ILE A 47 -12.09 -7.70 -3.30
N ARG A 48 -12.55 -7.51 -4.54
CA ARG A 48 -13.82 -8.11 -4.98
C ARG A 48 -13.80 -9.63 -4.85
N SER A 49 -12.68 -10.26 -5.22
CA SER A 49 -12.54 -11.72 -5.12
C SER A 49 -12.52 -12.23 -3.67
N ARG A 50 -12.21 -11.35 -2.72
CA ARG A 50 -12.09 -11.67 -1.30
C ARG A 50 -13.19 -11.05 -0.44
N ALA A 51 -14.25 -10.54 -1.07
CA ALA A 51 -15.30 -9.81 -0.35
C ALA A 51 -15.89 -10.62 0.81
N LYS A 52 -16.17 -11.90 0.60
CA LYS A 52 -16.72 -12.78 1.62
C LYS A 52 -15.79 -12.91 2.83
N GLU A 53 -14.52 -13.18 2.59
CA GLU A 53 -13.51 -13.35 3.64
C GLU A 53 -13.25 -12.04 4.39
N LEU A 54 -13.46 -10.91 3.73
CA LEU A 54 -13.33 -9.58 4.32
C LEU A 54 -14.62 -9.09 4.99
N HIS A 55 -15.67 -9.92 5.02
CA HIS A 55 -16.99 -9.57 5.56
C HIS A 55 -17.63 -8.36 4.88
N LEU A 56 -17.38 -8.23 3.57
CA LEU A 56 -18.02 -7.23 2.73
C LEU A 56 -19.21 -7.84 2.00
N ASP A 57 -20.19 -7.00 1.62
CA ASP A 57 -21.23 -7.39 0.69
C ASP A 57 -20.56 -7.84 -0.62
N GLU A 58 -20.89 -9.05 -1.09
CA GLU A 58 -20.31 -9.59 -2.33
C GLU A 58 -20.59 -8.71 -3.54
N LYS A 59 -21.61 -7.86 -3.47
CA LYS A 59 -22.00 -6.91 -4.52
C LYS A 59 -21.68 -5.46 -4.17
N PHE A 60 -20.73 -5.23 -3.26
CA PHE A 60 -20.38 -3.85 -2.88
C PHE A 60 -19.99 -3.01 -4.10
N TYR A 61 -19.44 -3.63 -5.13
CA TYR A 61 -19.04 -2.97 -6.37
C TYR A 61 -20.23 -2.41 -7.18
N GLU A 62 -21.47 -2.74 -6.81
CA GLU A 62 -22.68 -2.18 -7.44
C GLU A 62 -23.23 -0.98 -6.68
N THR A 63 -22.87 -0.82 -5.42
CA THR A 63 -23.49 0.17 -4.52
C THR A 63 -22.50 1.13 -3.88
N THR A 64 -21.21 0.89 -4.01
CA THR A 64 -20.17 1.67 -3.35
C THR A 64 -19.17 2.22 -4.36
N ASP A 65 -18.98 3.52 -4.35
CA ASP A 65 -17.91 4.18 -5.09
C ASP A 65 -16.68 4.30 -4.20
N ILE A 66 -15.51 4.07 -4.78
CA ILE A 66 -14.23 4.24 -4.09
C ILE A 66 -13.43 5.33 -4.78
N HIS A 67 -12.91 6.26 -3.99
CA HIS A 67 -12.01 7.30 -4.47
C HIS A 67 -10.67 7.15 -3.76
N ILE A 68 -9.62 6.90 -4.54
CA ILE A 68 -8.24 6.88 -4.06
C ILE A 68 -7.58 8.18 -4.47
N HIS A 69 -7.05 8.90 -3.49
CA HIS A 69 -6.33 10.15 -3.73
C HIS A 69 -4.95 10.08 -3.09
N LEU A 70 -3.93 10.42 -3.86
CA LEU A 70 -2.58 10.59 -3.33
C LEU A 70 -2.29 12.09 -3.28
N PRO A 71 -2.23 12.70 -2.06
CA PRO A 71 -1.96 14.11 -1.90
C PRO A 71 -0.65 14.56 -2.56
N GLU A 72 -0.46 15.88 -2.63
CA GLU A 72 0.61 16.53 -3.40
C GLU A 72 0.42 16.30 -4.91
N GLY A 73 -0.77 16.66 -5.40
CA GLY A 73 -1.18 16.44 -6.79
C GLY A 73 -0.35 17.16 -7.83
N ALA A 74 0.52 18.10 -7.45
CA ALA A 74 1.46 18.72 -8.38
C ALA A 74 2.65 17.83 -8.71
N ILE A 75 2.87 16.78 -7.93
CA ILE A 75 4.00 15.85 -8.10
C ILE A 75 3.49 14.57 -8.77
N PRO A 76 3.92 14.27 -10.00
CA PRO A 76 3.54 13.02 -10.65
C PRO A 76 4.07 11.79 -9.89
N LYS A 77 3.23 10.76 -9.83
CA LYS A 77 3.54 9.50 -9.14
C LYS A 77 3.24 8.34 -10.05
N ASP A 78 4.13 7.37 -10.11
CA ASP A 78 3.91 6.16 -10.90
C ASP A 78 4.65 4.96 -10.31
N GLY A 79 4.40 3.78 -10.88
CA GLY A 79 5.01 2.53 -10.50
C GLY A 79 4.05 1.62 -9.73
N PRO A 80 4.44 0.33 -9.58
CA PRO A 80 3.57 -0.69 -8.96
C PRO A 80 3.75 -0.84 -7.45
N SER A 81 4.74 -0.19 -6.85
CA SER A 81 5.14 -0.47 -5.46
C SER A 81 4.16 0.00 -4.40
N ALA A 82 3.18 0.83 -4.77
CA ALA A 82 2.10 1.24 -3.86
C ALA A 82 0.92 0.28 -3.83
N GLY A 83 0.99 -0.85 -4.54
CA GLY A 83 -0.13 -1.78 -4.65
C GLY A 83 -0.67 -2.26 -3.32
N ILE A 84 0.18 -2.77 -2.44
CA ILE A 84 -0.28 -3.24 -1.13
C ILE A 84 -0.81 -2.10 -0.25
N THR A 85 -0.26 -0.90 -0.40
CA THR A 85 -0.72 0.28 0.34
C THR A 85 -2.13 0.68 -0.09
N MET A 86 -2.39 0.72 -1.39
CA MET A 86 -3.71 1.07 -1.92
C MET A 86 -4.76 0.03 -1.53
N VAL A 87 -4.43 -1.26 -1.59
CA VAL A 87 -5.37 -2.32 -1.15
C VAL A 87 -5.68 -2.18 0.34
N THR A 88 -4.66 -1.98 1.18
CA THR A 88 -4.87 -1.81 2.62
C THR A 88 -5.78 -0.62 2.90
N ALA A 89 -5.55 0.51 2.22
CA ALA A 89 -6.38 1.70 2.40
C ALA A 89 -7.82 1.49 1.91
N MET A 90 -8.02 0.79 0.80
CA MET A 90 -9.37 0.46 0.31
C MET A 90 -10.10 -0.47 1.29
N VAL A 91 -9.45 -1.51 1.77
CA VAL A 91 -10.06 -2.44 2.74
C VAL A 91 -10.39 -1.72 4.04
N SER A 92 -9.50 -0.84 4.52
CA SER A 92 -9.76 0.00 5.70
C SER A 92 -11.03 0.83 5.52
N ALA A 93 -11.16 1.51 4.39
CA ALA A 93 -12.34 2.33 4.09
C ALA A 93 -13.63 1.50 3.99
N LEU A 94 -13.58 0.35 3.33
CA LEU A 94 -14.74 -0.51 3.13
C LEU A 94 -15.18 -1.21 4.40
N THR A 95 -14.25 -1.61 5.25
CA THR A 95 -14.55 -2.34 6.50
C THR A 95 -14.68 -1.43 7.72
N LYS A 96 -14.32 -0.16 7.58
CA LYS A 96 -14.26 0.83 8.68
C LYS A 96 -13.30 0.42 9.80
N ARG A 97 -12.26 -0.34 9.46
CA ARG A 97 -11.19 -0.72 10.38
C ARG A 97 -10.01 0.21 10.17
N CYS A 98 -9.49 0.76 11.26
CA CYS A 98 -8.36 1.67 11.20
C CYS A 98 -7.06 0.97 10.84
N ILE A 99 -6.18 1.67 10.15
CA ILE A 99 -4.81 1.22 9.93
C ILE A 99 -3.97 1.58 11.15
N LYS A 100 -3.19 0.64 11.64
CA LYS A 100 -2.32 0.86 12.82
C LYS A 100 -1.34 2.01 12.57
N ALA A 101 -1.12 2.82 13.59
CA ALA A 101 -0.17 3.94 13.52
C ALA A 101 1.27 3.43 13.42
N GLY A 102 2.13 4.23 12.79
CA GLY A 102 3.56 3.94 12.71
C GLY A 102 3.96 2.86 11.72
N ILE A 103 3.02 2.38 10.90
CA ILE A 103 3.28 1.38 9.87
C ILE A 103 3.41 2.04 8.50
N ALA A 104 4.46 1.69 7.78
CA ALA A 104 4.59 1.95 6.36
C ALA A 104 4.80 0.65 5.60
N MET A 105 4.60 0.67 4.30
CA MET A 105 4.71 -0.53 3.50
C MET A 105 5.10 -0.23 2.06
N THR A 106 5.64 -1.23 1.38
CA THR A 106 5.92 -1.20 -0.04
C THR A 106 5.77 -2.60 -0.60
N GLY A 107 5.24 -2.72 -1.80
CA GLY A 107 5.06 -4.01 -2.46
C GLY A 107 4.11 -3.92 -3.63
N GLU A 108 4.42 -4.66 -4.68
CA GLU A 108 3.55 -4.84 -5.83
C GLU A 108 2.55 -5.95 -5.53
N ILE A 109 1.30 -5.79 -5.98
CA ILE A 109 0.26 -6.79 -5.79
C ILE A 109 -0.13 -7.45 -7.10
N THR A 110 -0.41 -8.76 -7.05
CA THR A 110 -1.00 -9.51 -8.16
C THR A 110 -2.50 -9.70 -7.95
N LEU A 111 -3.20 -10.15 -8.99
CA LEU A 111 -4.64 -10.44 -8.90
C LEU A 111 -4.97 -11.52 -7.86
N SER A 112 -4.06 -12.45 -7.61
CA SER A 112 -4.25 -13.50 -6.60
C SER A 112 -3.80 -13.09 -5.21
N GLY A 113 -3.33 -11.87 -5.03
CA GLY A 113 -2.90 -11.35 -3.74
C GLY A 113 -1.44 -11.60 -3.37
N LYS A 114 -0.63 -12.09 -4.28
CA LYS A 114 0.81 -12.23 -4.02
C LYS A 114 1.48 -10.87 -3.95
N VAL A 115 2.45 -10.75 -3.07
CA VAL A 115 3.27 -9.54 -2.92
C VAL A 115 4.60 -9.77 -3.62
N LEU A 116 4.87 -8.96 -4.64
CA LEU A 116 6.08 -9.08 -5.46
C LEU A 116 7.15 -8.08 -5.02
N PRO A 117 8.43 -8.40 -5.25
CA PRO A 117 9.54 -7.51 -4.88
C PRO A 117 9.51 -6.19 -5.65
N VAL A 118 10.08 -5.15 -5.06
CA VAL A 118 10.10 -3.79 -5.59
C VAL A 118 11.52 -3.22 -5.56
N GLY A 119 11.73 -2.13 -6.25
CA GLY A 119 13.01 -1.42 -6.26
C GLY A 119 13.09 -0.30 -5.23
N GLY A 120 14.28 0.30 -5.10
CA GLY A 120 14.49 1.47 -4.26
C GLY A 120 14.43 1.21 -2.76
N ILE A 121 14.71 -0.01 -2.32
CA ILE A 121 14.59 -0.38 -0.91
C ILE A 121 15.47 0.49 -0.02
N LYS A 122 16.73 0.69 -0.37
CA LYS A 122 17.64 1.51 0.44
C LYS A 122 17.08 2.92 0.66
N GLU A 123 16.69 3.58 -0.41
CA GLU A 123 16.18 4.96 -0.39
C GLU A 123 14.86 5.03 0.39
N LYS A 124 13.98 4.06 0.19
CA LYS A 124 12.70 3.97 0.90
C LYS A 124 12.89 3.81 2.40
N MET A 125 13.80 2.91 2.81
CA MET A 125 14.03 2.64 4.24
C MET A 125 14.71 3.82 4.93
N LEU A 126 15.63 4.50 4.25
CA LEU A 126 16.25 5.72 4.78
C LEU A 126 15.20 6.83 4.97
N ALA A 127 14.28 6.99 4.02
CA ALA A 127 13.19 7.96 4.17
C ALA A 127 12.28 7.59 5.35
N ALA A 128 11.88 6.33 5.46
CA ALA A 128 11.04 5.87 6.57
C ALA A 128 11.71 6.16 7.92
N HIS A 129 13.00 5.93 8.03
CA HIS A 129 13.76 6.22 9.24
C HIS A 129 13.76 7.73 9.55
N ARG A 130 13.96 8.60 8.54
CA ARG A 130 13.94 10.06 8.74
C ARG A 130 12.58 10.54 9.26
N TYR A 131 11.48 9.93 8.82
CA TYR A 131 10.13 10.31 9.21
C TYR A 131 9.63 9.58 10.47
N GLY A 132 10.48 8.80 11.12
CA GLY A 132 10.14 8.15 12.39
C GLY A 132 9.21 6.95 12.27
N VAL A 133 9.14 6.31 11.13
CA VAL A 133 8.37 5.07 10.94
C VAL A 133 8.99 3.97 11.80
N LYS A 134 8.14 3.22 12.50
CA LYS A 134 8.59 2.18 13.45
C LYS A 134 8.50 0.77 12.89
N THR A 135 7.56 0.52 11.99
CA THR A 135 7.32 -0.81 11.42
C THR A 135 7.15 -0.70 9.91
N ILE A 136 7.81 -1.56 9.17
CA ILE A 136 7.71 -1.60 7.72
C ILE A 136 7.36 -3.00 7.28
N LEU A 137 6.31 -3.12 6.45
CA LEU A 137 5.96 -4.33 5.74
C LEU A 137 6.58 -4.25 4.34
N LEU A 138 7.32 -5.26 3.96
CA LEU A 138 8.00 -5.29 2.66
C LEU A 138 7.99 -6.71 2.08
N PRO A 139 8.15 -6.83 0.76
CA PRO A 139 8.19 -8.15 0.14
C PRO A 139 9.30 -9.02 0.72
N GLU A 140 8.99 -10.28 0.96
CA GLU A 140 9.93 -11.25 1.50
C GLU A 140 11.24 -11.29 0.70
N GLN A 141 11.14 -11.22 -0.63
CA GLN A 141 12.30 -11.24 -1.51
C GLN A 141 13.19 -10.00 -1.41
N ASN A 142 12.68 -8.93 -0.82
CA ASN A 142 13.47 -7.71 -0.59
C ASN A 142 14.21 -7.70 0.75
N MET A 143 14.05 -8.70 1.60
CA MET A 143 14.73 -8.74 2.90
C MET A 143 16.25 -8.72 2.74
N GLN A 144 16.80 -9.33 1.69
CA GLN A 144 18.23 -9.30 1.41
C GLN A 144 18.76 -7.87 1.16
N ASP A 145 17.92 -6.98 0.67
CA ASP A 145 18.33 -5.59 0.39
C ASP A 145 18.55 -4.78 1.68
N LEU A 146 18.05 -5.25 2.81
CA LEU A 146 18.23 -4.60 4.10
C LEU A 146 19.69 -4.65 4.60
N GLU A 147 20.50 -5.57 4.08
CA GLU A 147 21.92 -5.69 4.45
C GLU A 147 22.72 -4.45 4.08
N GLU A 148 22.26 -3.67 3.09
CA GLU A 148 22.90 -2.43 2.66
C GLU A 148 22.61 -1.25 3.59
N LEU A 149 21.69 -1.39 4.55
CA LEU A 149 21.29 -0.32 5.44
C LEU A 149 22.30 -0.11 6.57
N PRO A 150 22.50 1.16 7.02
CA PRO A 150 23.25 1.41 8.24
C PRO A 150 22.68 0.68 9.44
N VAL A 151 23.56 0.28 10.38
CA VAL A 151 23.16 -0.48 11.57
C VAL A 151 22.10 0.23 12.39
N ASN A 152 22.22 1.56 12.54
CA ASN A 152 21.26 2.36 13.30
C ASN A 152 19.86 2.34 12.67
N VAL A 153 19.77 2.32 11.36
CA VAL A 153 18.48 2.23 10.66
C VAL A 153 17.86 0.86 10.87
N ARG A 154 18.65 -0.20 10.69
CA ARG A 154 18.16 -1.57 10.90
C ARG A 154 17.71 -1.82 12.34
N ALA A 155 18.37 -1.21 13.31
CA ALA A 155 18.01 -1.35 14.72
C ALA A 155 16.76 -0.54 15.12
N ALA A 156 16.48 0.57 14.42
CA ALA A 156 15.39 1.47 14.77
C ALA A 156 14.03 1.06 14.19
N ILE A 157 14.00 0.19 13.19
CA ILE A 157 12.78 -0.19 12.48
C ILE A 157 12.56 -1.70 12.58
N LYS A 158 11.32 -2.09 12.83
CA LYS A 158 10.90 -3.48 12.75
C LYS A 158 10.48 -3.79 11.30
N PHE A 159 11.26 -4.62 10.62
CA PHE A 159 10.97 -5.04 9.26
C PHE A 159 10.24 -6.37 9.27
N ILE A 160 9.07 -6.44 8.65
CA ILE A 160 8.24 -7.64 8.61
C ILE A 160 8.09 -8.09 7.16
N PRO A 161 8.65 -9.24 6.78
CA PRO A 161 8.50 -9.76 5.42
C PRO A 161 7.08 -10.26 5.19
N VAL A 162 6.55 -9.99 4.01
CA VAL A 162 5.24 -10.48 3.58
C VAL A 162 5.34 -11.04 2.17
N ASN A 163 4.52 -12.05 1.87
CA ASN A 163 4.44 -12.63 0.52
C ASN A 163 3.00 -12.71 0.00
N HIS A 164 2.02 -12.38 0.84
CA HIS A 164 0.62 -12.38 0.47
C HIS A 164 -0.13 -11.21 1.12
N MET A 165 -1.11 -10.67 0.40
CA MET A 165 -1.90 -9.53 0.87
C MET A 165 -2.68 -9.84 2.16
N ASP A 166 -3.10 -11.09 2.37
CA ASP A 166 -3.79 -11.50 3.60
C ASP A 166 -2.91 -11.24 4.84
N GLN A 167 -1.61 -11.47 4.74
CA GLN A 167 -0.65 -11.16 5.81
C GLN A 167 -0.57 -9.66 6.07
N VAL A 168 -0.55 -8.86 5.01
CA VAL A 168 -0.48 -7.40 5.11
C VAL A 168 -1.71 -6.87 5.86
N LEU A 169 -2.90 -7.30 5.48
CA LEU A 169 -4.14 -6.86 6.11
C LEU A 169 -4.19 -7.24 7.59
N LYS A 170 -3.78 -8.46 7.93
CA LYS A 170 -3.74 -8.92 9.31
C LYS A 170 -2.78 -8.10 10.18
N LEU A 171 -1.64 -7.70 9.61
CA LEU A 171 -0.61 -6.94 10.34
C LEU A 171 -0.94 -5.44 10.43
N ALA A 172 -1.57 -4.89 9.41
CA ALA A 172 -1.75 -3.44 9.27
C ALA A 172 -3.08 -2.92 9.83
N LEU A 173 -4.13 -3.72 9.84
CA LEU A 173 -5.46 -3.28 10.28
C LEU A 173 -5.69 -3.59 11.76
N GLU A 174 -6.36 -2.68 12.46
CA GLU A 174 -6.87 -2.93 13.82
C GLU A 174 -8.05 -3.92 13.75
N GLU A 175 -8.26 -4.64 14.86
CA GLU A 175 -9.38 -5.59 14.98
C GLU A 175 -10.75 -4.91 15.05
#